data_a4fc60e13571ae3d0862427fb5478d3b
#
_entry.id   a4fc60e13571ae3d0862427fb5478d3b
#
_cell.length_a   1.000
_cell.length_b   1.000
_cell.length_c   1.000
_cell.angle_alpha   90.00
_cell.angle_beta   90.00
_cell.angle_gamma   90.00
#
_symmetry.space_group_name_H-M   'P 1'
#
loop_
_entity.id
_entity.type
_entity.pdbx_description
1 polymer ?
#
loop_
_entity_poly.entity_id
_entity_poly.type
_entity_poly.pdbx_seq_one_letter_code
_entity_poly.pdbx_strand_id
1 'polypeptide(L)'
;MFYFIVITLLTLCGPVVADTILNGDLTQGGIVFGETKPGFEITFDGKPIRVSSEGYFLLGFSRDAKTDSELIIRDLEGSTKKRYLKIKQRKFKIQQIDGLPKKFVSPPKHILSRIREENKKIKKVRLFTGTKFFLDPVL
;
A
#
# COMPACT_ATOMS: atom_id res chain seq x y z
N MET A 1 -55.29 9.36 -38.85
CA MET A 1 -55.12 8.98 -37.45
C MET A 1 -53.71 8.46 -37.32
N PHE A 2 -52.74 9.38 -37.05
CA PHE A 2 -51.31 9.06 -36.97
C PHE A 2 -50.95 8.76 -35.51
N TYR A 3 -50.58 7.53 -35.22
CA TYR A 3 -50.03 7.16 -33.92
C TYR A 3 -48.55 7.57 -33.84
N PHE A 4 -48.26 8.57 -33.02
CA PHE A 4 -46.89 8.93 -32.63
C PHE A 4 -46.42 7.94 -31.59
N ILE A 5 -45.54 7.00 -31.97
CA ILE A 5 -44.83 6.13 -31.03
C ILE A 5 -43.64 6.93 -30.51
N VAL A 6 -43.78 7.47 -29.30
CA VAL A 6 -42.65 8.06 -28.55
C VAL A 6 -41.87 6.93 -27.94
N ILE A 7 -40.77 6.56 -28.57
CA ILE A 7 -39.79 5.62 -27.99
C ILE A 7 -38.99 6.39 -26.95
N THR A 8 -39.34 6.25 -25.67
CA THR A 8 -38.53 6.74 -24.54
C THR A 8 -37.34 5.83 -24.39
N LEU A 9 -36.20 6.24 -24.96
CA LEU A 9 -34.91 5.60 -24.77
C LEU A 9 -34.44 5.87 -23.33
N LEU A 10 -34.80 4.97 -22.43
CA LEU A 10 -34.32 5.00 -21.03
C LEU A 10 -32.83 4.59 -21.04
N THR A 11 -31.96 5.59 -21.06
CA THR A 11 -30.52 5.36 -20.89
C THR A 11 -30.28 4.85 -19.46
N LEU A 12 -30.15 3.53 -19.30
CA LEU A 12 -29.61 2.92 -18.08
C LEU A 12 -28.12 3.32 -17.96
N CYS A 13 -27.87 4.51 -17.40
CA CYS A 13 -26.56 4.88 -16.94
C CYS A 13 -26.33 4.12 -15.61
N GLY A 14 -25.84 2.89 -15.71
CA GLY A 14 -25.38 2.16 -14.53
C GLY A 14 -24.24 2.92 -13.85
N PRO A 15 -24.10 2.84 -12.52
CA PRO A 15 -23.00 3.49 -11.83
C PRO A 15 -21.67 2.95 -12.40
N VAL A 16 -20.90 3.82 -13.03
CA VAL A 16 -19.50 3.54 -13.34
C VAL A 16 -18.77 3.49 -11.99
N VAL A 17 -18.66 2.29 -11.46
CA VAL A 17 -17.81 2.06 -10.30
C VAL A 17 -16.39 2.28 -10.78
N ALA A 18 -15.84 3.47 -10.52
CA ALA A 18 -14.45 3.76 -10.80
C ALA A 18 -13.61 2.71 -10.06
N ASP A 19 -12.98 1.83 -10.82
CA ASP A 19 -12.19 0.73 -10.27
C ASP A 19 -10.90 1.30 -9.68
N THR A 20 -10.45 0.74 -8.56
CA THR A 20 -9.16 1.10 -7.96
C THR A 20 -8.04 0.73 -8.92
N ILE A 21 -7.24 1.72 -9.30
CA ILE A 21 -6.11 1.58 -10.22
C ILE A 21 -4.86 1.28 -9.39
N LEU A 22 -4.02 0.37 -9.89
CA LEU A 22 -2.73 0.03 -9.29
C LEU A 22 -1.66 0.18 -10.37
N ASN A 23 -0.69 1.07 -10.14
CA ASN A 23 0.43 1.34 -11.01
C ASN A 23 1.75 0.91 -10.35
N GLY A 24 2.51 0.04 -11.01
CA GLY A 24 3.77 -0.49 -10.51
C GLY A 24 3.86 -2.01 -10.62
N ASP A 25 5.02 -2.55 -10.23
CA ASP A 25 5.28 -3.98 -10.33
C ASP A 25 4.88 -4.72 -9.06
N LEU A 26 3.94 -5.65 -9.17
CA LEU A 26 3.57 -6.58 -8.11
C LEU A 26 4.68 -7.63 -7.91
N THR A 27 5.79 -7.22 -7.31
CA THR A 27 6.97 -8.07 -7.08
C THR A 27 7.51 -7.89 -5.66
N GLN A 28 8.17 -8.91 -5.13
CA GLN A 28 8.86 -8.83 -3.84
C GLN A 28 9.87 -7.68 -3.81
N GLY A 29 9.85 -6.86 -2.75
CA GLY A 29 10.65 -5.65 -2.62
C GLY A 29 10.19 -4.48 -3.50
N GLY A 30 9.07 -4.62 -4.20
CA GLY A 30 8.49 -3.58 -5.04
C GLY A 30 7.54 -2.65 -4.28
N ILE A 31 7.17 -1.57 -4.95
CA ILE A 31 6.19 -0.59 -4.50
C ILE A 31 5.17 -0.40 -5.62
N VAL A 32 3.90 -0.29 -5.24
CA VAL A 32 2.79 -0.01 -6.14
C VAL A 32 2.06 1.22 -5.67
N PHE A 33 1.81 2.15 -6.58
CA PHE A 33 0.96 3.31 -6.37
C PHE A 33 -0.48 2.93 -6.67
N GLY A 34 -1.37 3.24 -5.74
CA GLY A 34 -2.79 3.00 -5.88
C GLY A 34 -3.58 4.30 -5.93
N GLU A 35 -4.64 4.30 -6.73
CA GLU A 35 -5.61 5.38 -6.81
C GLU A 35 -7.00 4.80 -6.65
N THR A 36 -7.80 5.42 -5.79
CA THR A 36 -9.19 5.06 -5.53
C THR A 36 -10.02 6.34 -5.37
N LYS A 37 -11.32 6.21 -5.19
CA LYS A 37 -12.15 7.39 -4.90
C LYS A 37 -11.82 7.97 -3.52
N PRO A 38 -11.89 9.30 -3.37
CA PRO A 38 -11.76 9.96 -2.08
C PRO A 38 -12.71 9.38 -1.03
N GLY A 39 -12.21 9.17 0.19
CA GLY A 39 -12.99 8.66 1.30
C GLY A 39 -13.13 7.13 1.35
N PHE A 40 -12.61 6.39 0.35
CA PHE A 40 -12.59 4.93 0.40
C PHE A 40 -11.52 4.45 1.39
N GLU A 41 -11.79 3.32 2.02
CA GLU A 41 -10.86 2.65 2.93
C GLU A 41 -10.20 1.46 2.23
N ILE A 42 -8.89 1.36 2.38
CA ILE A 42 -8.09 0.27 1.80
C ILE A 42 -7.51 -0.58 2.93
N THR A 43 -7.66 -1.89 2.80
CA THR A 43 -7.02 -2.87 3.70
C THR A 43 -6.21 -3.86 2.85
N PHE A 44 -4.96 -4.08 3.22
CA PHE A 44 -4.06 -5.01 2.54
C PHE A 44 -3.57 -6.07 3.52
N ASP A 45 -3.84 -7.35 3.24
CA ASP A 45 -3.57 -8.50 4.11
C ASP A 45 -4.01 -8.26 5.57
N GLY A 46 -5.23 -7.74 5.74
CA GLY A 46 -5.81 -7.43 7.05
C GLY A 46 -5.27 -6.18 7.74
N LYS A 47 -4.36 -5.42 7.10
CA LYS A 47 -3.81 -4.17 7.66
C LYS A 47 -4.41 -2.96 6.94
N PRO A 48 -4.89 -1.96 7.68
CA PRO A 48 -5.38 -0.73 7.07
C PRO A 48 -4.24 0.02 6.39
N ILE A 49 -4.49 0.48 5.17
CA ILE A 49 -3.57 1.29 4.38
C ILE A 49 -4.07 2.73 4.43
N ARG A 50 -3.13 3.65 4.63
CA ARG A 50 -3.42 5.07 4.63
C ARG A 50 -3.73 5.53 3.20
N VAL A 51 -4.88 6.21 3.03
CA VAL A 51 -5.33 6.83 1.78
C VAL A 51 -5.31 8.34 1.94
N SER A 52 -4.87 9.07 0.92
CA SER A 52 -4.89 10.54 0.90
C SER A 52 -6.33 11.07 0.73
N SER A 53 -6.50 12.38 0.95
CA SER A 53 -7.78 13.08 0.68
C SER A 53 -8.22 12.95 -0.78
N GLU A 54 -7.26 12.83 -1.70
CA GLU A 54 -7.49 12.69 -3.14
C GLU A 54 -7.70 11.23 -3.58
N GLY A 55 -7.48 10.25 -2.68
CA GLY A 55 -7.66 8.83 -2.96
C GLY A 55 -6.37 8.07 -3.30
N TYR A 56 -5.18 8.67 -3.13
CA TYR A 56 -3.90 8.01 -3.39
C TYR A 56 -3.42 7.19 -2.22
N PHE A 57 -2.79 6.05 -2.49
CA PHE A 57 -2.18 5.19 -1.49
C PHE A 57 -0.97 4.43 -2.04
N LEU A 58 -0.16 3.85 -1.14
CA LEU A 58 1.02 3.07 -1.47
C LEU A 58 0.92 1.67 -0.89
N LEU A 59 1.28 0.67 -1.69
CA LEU A 59 1.48 -0.70 -1.27
C LEU A 59 2.95 -1.06 -1.43
N GLY A 60 3.60 -1.43 -0.34
CA GLY A 60 4.96 -1.95 -0.34
C GLY A 60 4.98 -3.45 -0.08
N PHE A 61 5.72 -4.20 -0.87
CA PHE A 61 5.87 -5.64 -0.70
C PHE A 61 7.19 -5.95 -0.01
N SER A 62 7.14 -6.72 1.06
CA SER A 62 8.37 -7.16 1.74
C SER A 62 9.19 -8.08 0.84
N ARG A 63 10.48 -8.27 1.18
CA ARG A 63 11.35 -9.26 0.54
C ARG A 63 10.74 -10.67 0.57
N ASP A 64 10.04 -11.00 1.65
CA ASP A 64 9.47 -12.31 1.91
C ASP A 64 7.94 -12.31 1.75
N ALA A 65 7.41 -11.38 0.93
CA ALA A 65 5.98 -11.29 0.65
C ALA A 65 5.47 -12.60 0.05
N LYS A 66 4.27 -13.02 0.49
CA LYS A 66 3.60 -14.21 -0.06
C LYS A 66 3.23 -13.98 -1.53
N THR A 67 3.05 -15.08 -2.26
CA THR A 67 2.63 -15.04 -3.66
C THR A 67 1.22 -14.45 -3.82
N ASP A 68 0.34 -14.74 -2.87
CA ASP A 68 -1.06 -14.31 -2.89
C ASP A 68 -1.30 -13.35 -1.74
N SER A 69 -1.85 -12.19 -2.06
CA SER A 69 -2.20 -11.14 -1.10
C SER A 69 -3.61 -10.62 -1.39
N GLU A 70 -4.34 -10.24 -0.35
CA GLU A 70 -5.71 -9.74 -0.45
C GLU A 70 -5.75 -8.22 -0.27
N LEU A 71 -6.33 -7.53 -1.25
CA LEU A 71 -6.67 -6.10 -1.17
C LEU A 71 -8.18 -5.98 -1.00
N ILE A 72 -8.62 -5.35 0.07
CA ILE A 72 -10.02 -5.05 0.34
C ILE A 72 -10.21 -3.55 0.19
N ILE A 73 -11.19 -3.19 -0.62
CA ILE A 73 -11.61 -1.81 -0.87
C ILE A 73 -13.01 -1.66 -0.28
N ARG A 74 -13.18 -0.71 0.63
CA ARG A 74 -14.48 -0.39 1.21
C ARG A 74 -14.89 1.01 0.74
N ASP A 75 -16.09 1.12 0.21
CA ASP A 75 -16.66 2.40 -0.19
C ASP A 75 -17.32 3.16 0.97
N LEU A 76 -17.84 4.35 0.69
CA LEU A 76 -18.51 5.21 1.68
C LEU A 76 -19.84 4.63 2.19
N GLU A 77 -20.46 3.72 1.42
CA GLU A 77 -21.70 3.05 1.79
C GLU A 77 -21.46 1.78 2.60
N GLY A 78 -20.17 1.42 2.81
CA GLY A 78 -19.76 0.23 3.55
C GLY A 78 -19.68 -1.04 2.70
N SER A 79 -19.97 -0.97 1.39
CA SER A 79 -19.79 -2.09 0.48
C SER A 79 -18.32 -2.43 0.32
N THR A 80 -17.98 -3.71 0.21
CA THR A 80 -16.61 -4.16 0.12
C THR A 80 -16.34 -4.91 -1.16
N LYS A 81 -15.23 -4.57 -1.84
CA LYS A 81 -14.71 -5.28 -3.00
C LYS A 81 -13.37 -5.91 -2.64
N LYS A 82 -13.24 -7.22 -2.89
CA LYS A 82 -11.98 -7.95 -2.70
C LYS A 82 -11.25 -8.12 -4.02
N ARG A 83 -9.95 -7.88 -4.02
CA ARG A 83 -9.05 -8.10 -5.15
C ARG A 83 -7.85 -8.91 -4.69
N TYR A 84 -7.60 -10.05 -5.33
CA TYR A 84 -6.42 -10.87 -5.06
C TYR A 84 -5.27 -10.44 -5.96
N LEU A 85 -4.13 -10.15 -5.34
CA LEU A 85 -2.93 -9.71 -6.02
C LEU A 85 -1.92 -10.86 -6.05
N LYS A 86 -1.39 -11.15 -7.23
CA LYS A 86 -0.31 -12.13 -7.42
C LYS A 86 1.04 -11.43 -7.34
N ILE A 87 1.78 -11.67 -6.26
CA ILE A 87 3.09 -11.07 -6.03
C ILE A 87 4.16 -11.96 -6.64
N LYS A 88 4.87 -11.42 -7.64
CA LYS A 88 5.96 -12.10 -8.32
C LYS A 88 7.13 -12.33 -7.36
N GLN A 89 7.56 -13.58 -7.24
CA GLN A 89 8.70 -13.94 -6.41
C GLN A 89 10.01 -13.51 -7.07
N ARG A 90 10.94 -12.97 -6.26
CA ARG A 90 12.22 -12.46 -6.73
C ARG A 90 13.38 -13.26 -6.12
N LYS A 91 14.34 -13.64 -6.94
CA LYS A 91 15.61 -14.20 -6.46
C LYS A 91 16.54 -13.05 -6.07
N PHE A 92 16.89 -12.97 -4.80
CA PHE A 92 17.84 -11.98 -4.30
C PHE A 92 19.25 -12.55 -4.27
N LYS A 93 20.25 -11.77 -4.71
CA LYS A 93 21.65 -12.12 -4.50
C LYS A 93 21.97 -11.93 -3.02
N ILE A 94 22.34 -13.01 -2.36
CA ILE A 94 22.78 -13.00 -0.95
C ILE A 94 24.28 -12.93 -0.95
N GLN A 95 24.85 -11.91 -0.29
CA GLN A 95 26.28 -11.82 -0.01
C GLN A 95 26.51 -12.27 1.42
N GLN A 96 27.38 -13.25 1.59
CA GLN A 96 27.84 -13.69 2.90
C GLN A 96 29.20 -13.06 3.15
N ILE A 97 29.36 -12.38 4.28
CA ILE A 97 30.61 -11.77 4.71
C ILE A 97 31.07 -12.51 5.97
N ASP A 98 32.14 -13.26 5.83
CA ASP A 98 32.77 -14.01 6.92
C ASP A 98 34.01 -13.26 7.44
N GLY A 99 34.45 -13.60 8.63
CA GLY A 99 35.72 -13.08 9.21
C GLY A 99 35.61 -11.67 9.81
N LEU A 100 34.40 -11.14 10.02
CA LEU A 100 34.27 -9.87 10.71
C LEU A 100 34.70 -9.96 12.18
N PRO A 101 35.60 -9.07 12.67
CA PRO A 101 35.94 -9.01 14.08
C PRO A 101 34.70 -8.85 14.96
N LYS A 102 34.63 -9.59 16.08
CA LYS A 102 33.45 -9.57 17.01
C LYS A 102 33.04 -8.19 17.46
N LYS A 103 33.96 -7.21 17.56
CA LYS A 103 33.67 -5.82 17.93
C LYS A 103 32.72 -5.11 16.98
N PHE A 104 32.64 -5.51 15.69
CA PHE A 104 31.73 -4.94 14.70
C PHE A 104 30.36 -5.64 14.67
N VAL A 105 30.30 -6.88 15.16
CA VAL A 105 29.06 -7.67 15.23
C VAL A 105 28.36 -7.50 16.58
N SER A 106 29.13 -7.35 17.66
CA SER A 106 28.61 -7.18 19.02
C SER A 106 29.15 -5.89 19.61
N PRO A 107 28.39 -4.79 19.60
CA PRO A 107 28.83 -3.51 20.15
C PRO A 107 29.19 -3.65 21.65
N PRO A 108 30.23 -2.95 22.12
CA PRO A 108 30.58 -2.90 23.55
C PRO A 108 29.41 -2.40 24.41
N LYS A 109 29.36 -2.82 25.68
CA LYS A 109 28.25 -2.48 26.59
C LYS A 109 27.99 -0.98 26.72
N HIS A 110 29.03 -0.15 26.70
CA HIS A 110 28.87 1.32 26.78
C HIS A 110 28.21 1.95 25.54
N ILE A 111 28.30 1.30 24.37
CA ILE A 111 27.63 1.76 23.14
C ILE A 111 26.17 1.27 23.12
N LEU A 112 25.86 0.13 23.75
CA LEU A 112 24.51 -0.43 23.77
C LEU A 112 23.49 0.50 24.46
N SER A 113 23.89 1.25 25.50
CA SER A 113 23.00 2.23 26.14
C SER A 113 22.61 3.34 25.19
N ARG A 114 23.58 3.92 24.49
CA ARG A 114 23.36 4.94 23.47
C ARG A 114 22.44 4.44 22.35
N ILE A 115 22.70 3.23 21.81
CA ILE A 115 21.86 2.61 20.77
C ILE A 115 20.42 2.45 21.24
N ARG A 116 20.22 2.03 22.51
CA ARG A 116 18.86 1.89 23.07
C ARG A 116 18.12 3.22 23.17
N GLU A 117 18.80 4.29 23.60
CA GLU A 117 18.23 5.61 23.69
C GLU A 117 17.88 6.18 22.30
N GLU A 118 18.78 6.04 21.34
CA GLU A 118 18.54 6.46 19.94
C GLU A 118 17.35 5.69 19.34
N ASN A 119 17.31 4.39 19.54
CA ASN A 119 16.17 3.58 19.08
C ASN A 119 14.85 3.99 19.74
N LYS A 120 14.86 4.35 21.02
CA LYS A 120 13.68 4.86 21.72
C LYS A 120 13.19 6.18 21.11
N LYS A 121 14.11 7.10 20.80
CA LYS A 121 13.79 8.37 20.11
C LYS A 121 13.19 8.11 18.73
N ILE A 122 13.83 7.24 17.93
CA ILE A 122 13.34 6.87 16.59
C ILE A 122 11.94 6.24 16.65
N LYS A 123 11.70 5.32 17.59
CA LYS A 123 10.37 4.72 17.78
C LYS A 123 9.32 5.80 18.08
N LYS A 124 9.63 6.76 18.97
CA LYS A 124 8.72 7.85 19.32
C LYS A 124 8.37 8.72 18.11
N VAL A 125 9.37 9.07 17.29
CA VAL A 125 9.16 9.87 16.07
C VAL A 125 8.35 9.10 15.03
N ARG A 126 8.59 7.81 14.87
CA ARG A 126 7.85 6.96 13.92
C ARG A 126 6.38 6.74 14.28
N LEU A 127 6.00 6.96 15.53
CA LEU A 127 4.59 6.94 15.95
C LEU A 127 3.83 8.21 15.52
N PHE A 128 4.56 9.26 15.17
CA PHE A 128 3.95 10.49 14.70
C PHE A 128 3.45 10.30 13.26
N THR A 129 2.15 10.37 13.09
CA THR A 129 1.50 10.27 11.79
C THR A 129 1.18 11.69 11.30
N GLY A 130 1.97 12.21 10.39
CA GLY A 130 1.69 13.50 9.74
C GLY A 130 0.47 13.41 8.83
N THR A 131 -0.19 14.52 8.55
CA THR A 131 -1.35 14.60 7.62
C THR A 131 -0.94 14.71 6.16
N LYS A 132 0.27 15.18 5.87
CA LYS A 132 0.78 15.35 4.50
C LYS A 132 1.23 14.03 3.88
N PHE A 133 0.81 13.82 2.65
CA PHE A 133 1.39 12.87 1.71
C PHE A 133 2.34 13.64 0.78
N PHE A 134 3.54 13.13 0.59
CA PHE A 134 4.53 13.68 -0.33
C PHE A 134 4.58 12.77 -1.57
N LEU A 135 3.53 12.79 -2.36
CA LEU A 135 3.43 12.01 -3.60
C LEU A 135 3.80 12.84 -4.84
N ASP A 136 3.83 14.18 -4.74
CA ASP A 136 4.39 15.05 -5.75
C ASP A 136 5.92 15.14 -5.59
N PRO A 137 6.70 14.91 -6.61
CA PRO A 137 6.49 14.78 -8.05
C PRO A 137 6.73 13.35 -8.56
N VAL A 138 6.20 12.35 -7.93
CA VAL A 138 6.49 10.94 -8.24
C VAL A 138 5.52 10.36 -9.28
N LEU A 139 4.55 11.17 -9.71
CA LEU A 139 3.56 10.81 -10.73
C LEU A 139 3.89 11.44 -12.07
#